data_3d5d46113b4b0527e63562d07b9de41c
#
_entry.id   3d5d46113b4b0527e63562d07b9de41c
#
_cell.length_a   1.000
_cell.length_b   1.000
_cell.length_c   1.000
_cell.angle_alpha   90.00
_cell.angle_beta   90.00
_cell.angle_gamma   90.00
#
_symmetry.space_group_name_H-M   'P 1'
#
loop_
_entity.id
_entity.type
_entity.pdbx_description
1 polymer ?
#
loop_
_entity_poly.entity_id
_entity_poly.type
_entity_poly.pdbx_seq_one_letter_code
_entity_poly.pdbx_strand_id
1 'polypeptide(L)'
;MASILSVESNTCTRCGSCAAACPMAFIRIGAKGPRTVPAAQEACMLCGHCVAACPAGALSHSRLAEHFAPLDEAWRGDVHGVEQMIKGRRSIRKYQQRQVDRSVLTAVLEAARYAPTAMNTQPVKWLVVYEAAEVRKLAAATIDWMRAVVAEGKLVAGKYDPSPLVMAWDGGVDLILRACPHVIIAYGRQDNPMAAGACIAALTTAELAAIPHGLGTCWAGFLHMAAMLHPPAREAIGLDDGCVMHGALMIGYPAEQ
;
A
#
# COMPACT_ATOMS: atom_id res chain seq x y z
N MET A 1 -32.82 16.21 -5.31
CA MET A 1 -31.82 15.12 -5.18
C MET A 1 -31.65 14.80 -3.70
N ALA A 2 -31.60 13.53 -3.31
CA ALA A 2 -31.39 13.14 -1.91
C ALA A 2 -29.99 13.58 -1.44
N SER A 3 -29.89 14.08 -0.20
CA SER A 3 -28.59 14.43 0.41
C SER A 3 -27.73 13.16 0.56
N ILE A 4 -26.43 13.27 0.30
CA ILE A 4 -25.46 12.17 0.58
C ILE A 4 -25.18 12.03 2.08
N LEU A 5 -25.61 12.99 2.90
CA LEU A 5 -25.54 12.94 4.35
C LEU A 5 -26.94 12.79 4.95
N SER A 6 -27.04 11.90 5.93
CA SER A 6 -28.19 11.76 6.82
C SER A 6 -27.82 12.28 8.21
N VAL A 7 -28.76 12.96 8.86
CA VAL A 7 -28.54 13.64 10.14
C VAL A 7 -29.61 13.18 11.14
N GLU A 8 -29.18 12.64 12.25
CA GLU A 8 -30.01 12.37 13.43
C GLU A 8 -30.32 13.70 14.14
N SER A 9 -31.50 14.26 13.84
CA SER A 9 -31.86 15.60 14.30
C SER A 9 -31.92 15.76 15.83
N ASN A 10 -32.22 14.66 16.54
CA ASN A 10 -32.33 14.65 18.01
C ASN A 10 -30.98 14.66 18.71
N THR A 11 -29.92 14.16 18.07
CA THR A 11 -28.56 14.09 18.62
C THR A 11 -27.67 15.20 18.07
N CYS A 12 -28.00 15.78 16.91
CA CYS A 12 -27.21 16.81 16.27
C CYS A 12 -27.22 18.12 17.04
N THR A 13 -26.09 18.53 17.60
CA THR A 13 -25.89 19.79 18.32
C THR A 13 -25.66 21.01 17.40
N ARG A 14 -25.55 20.81 16.10
CA ARG A 14 -25.20 21.82 15.10
C ARG A 14 -23.89 22.55 15.35
N CYS A 15 -22.94 21.89 15.99
CA CYS A 15 -21.63 22.44 16.39
C CYS A 15 -20.72 22.88 15.22
N GLY A 16 -21.00 22.41 13.99
CA GLY A 16 -20.21 22.78 12.80
C GLY A 16 -18.97 21.92 12.54
N SER A 17 -18.59 21.00 13.44
CA SER A 17 -17.39 20.17 13.29
C SER A 17 -17.33 19.43 11.95
N CYS A 18 -18.44 18.87 11.46
CA CYS A 18 -18.52 18.21 10.16
C CYS A 18 -18.27 19.17 8.98
N ALA A 19 -18.70 20.42 9.08
CA ALA A 19 -18.45 21.45 8.06
C ALA A 19 -16.97 21.86 8.06
N ALA A 20 -16.40 22.07 9.24
CA ALA A 20 -14.99 22.41 9.40
C ALA A 20 -14.05 21.28 8.92
N ALA A 21 -14.44 20.01 9.14
CA ALA A 21 -13.67 18.85 8.72
C ALA A 21 -13.72 18.59 7.20
N CYS A 22 -14.63 19.21 6.45
CA CYS A 22 -14.77 18.96 5.02
C CYS A 22 -13.75 19.78 4.21
N PRO A 23 -12.71 19.15 3.61
CA PRO A 23 -11.66 19.90 2.90
C PRO A 23 -12.18 20.60 1.64
N MET A 24 -13.30 20.12 1.08
CA MET A 24 -13.96 20.72 -0.10
C MET A 24 -15.02 21.74 0.28
N ALA A 25 -15.23 22.00 1.57
CA ALA A 25 -16.25 22.91 2.07
C ALA A 25 -17.67 22.63 1.52
N PHE A 26 -18.00 21.34 1.32
CA PHE A 26 -19.31 20.94 0.76
C PHE A 26 -20.45 20.91 1.78
N ILE A 27 -20.16 21.14 3.06
CA ILE A 27 -21.16 21.08 4.13
C ILE A 27 -21.45 22.49 4.65
N ARG A 28 -22.73 22.80 4.81
CA ARG A 28 -23.22 24.04 5.41
C ARG A 28 -24.14 23.73 6.58
N ILE A 29 -24.04 24.50 7.64
CA ILE A 29 -24.93 24.36 8.80
C ILE A 29 -26.14 25.23 8.60
N GLY A 30 -27.31 24.61 8.60
CA GLY A 30 -28.60 25.28 8.51
C GLY A 30 -29.42 25.14 9.79
N ALA A 31 -30.62 25.66 9.80
CA ALA A 31 -31.54 25.62 10.96
C ALA A 31 -31.89 24.18 11.38
N LYS A 32 -31.93 23.25 10.41
CA LYS A 32 -32.21 21.81 10.62
C LYS A 32 -30.97 20.92 10.73
N GLY A 33 -29.78 21.51 10.88
CA GLY A 33 -28.49 20.79 10.94
C GLY A 33 -27.67 20.91 9.65
N PRO A 34 -26.60 20.08 9.52
CA PRO A 34 -25.71 20.06 8.35
C PRO A 34 -26.44 19.58 7.09
N ARG A 35 -26.13 20.23 5.97
CA ARG A 35 -26.60 19.89 4.63
C ARG A 35 -25.47 20.01 3.63
N THR A 36 -25.50 19.19 2.58
CA THR A 36 -24.52 19.28 1.50
C THR A 36 -24.95 20.30 0.43
N VAL A 37 -23.97 20.95 -0.20
CA VAL A 37 -24.20 21.71 -1.43
C VAL A 37 -24.41 20.72 -2.61
N PRO A 38 -25.11 21.15 -3.69
CA PRO A 38 -25.39 20.24 -4.84
C PRO A 38 -24.15 19.59 -5.43
N ALA A 39 -23.04 20.33 -5.55
CA ALA A 39 -21.78 19.82 -6.08
C ALA A 39 -21.22 18.61 -5.31
N ALA A 40 -21.61 18.42 -4.05
CA ALA A 40 -21.16 17.28 -3.26
C ALA A 40 -21.63 15.93 -3.81
N GLN A 41 -22.71 15.90 -4.59
CA GLN A 41 -23.21 14.65 -5.18
C GLN A 41 -22.17 13.99 -6.10
N GLU A 42 -21.43 14.77 -6.85
CA GLU A 42 -20.46 14.29 -7.83
C GLU A 42 -19.02 14.38 -7.34
N ALA A 43 -18.70 15.47 -6.62
CA ALA A 43 -17.33 15.81 -6.27
C ALA A 43 -16.91 15.42 -4.84
N CYS A 44 -17.76 14.72 -4.07
CA CYS A 44 -17.37 14.23 -2.75
C CYS A 44 -16.28 13.17 -2.85
N MET A 45 -15.15 13.42 -2.18
CA MET A 45 -13.98 12.51 -2.15
C MET A 45 -14.20 11.23 -1.32
N LEU A 46 -15.37 11.04 -0.71
CA LEU A 46 -15.69 9.88 0.13
C LEU A 46 -14.67 9.63 1.27
N CYS A 47 -14.07 10.70 1.81
CA CYS A 47 -13.01 10.58 2.82
C CYS A 47 -13.51 10.28 4.24
N GLY A 48 -14.82 10.40 4.50
CA GLY A 48 -15.43 10.08 5.79
C GLY A 48 -15.18 11.08 6.94
N HIS A 49 -14.32 12.08 6.78
CA HIS A 49 -13.93 13.02 7.86
C HIS A 49 -15.12 13.72 8.52
N CYS A 50 -16.16 14.04 7.75
CA CYS A 50 -17.35 14.69 8.30
C CYS A 50 -18.11 13.80 9.29
N VAL A 51 -18.14 12.50 9.05
CA VAL A 51 -18.74 11.51 9.97
C VAL A 51 -17.84 11.30 11.18
N ALA A 52 -16.55 11.06 10.96
CA ALA A 52 -15.57 10.83 12.03
C ALA A 52 -15.43 12.04 12.98
N ALA A 53 -15.56 13.27 12.48
CA ALA A 53 -15.45 14.47 13.28
C ALA A 53 -16.73 14.82 14.06
N CYS A 54 -17.80 14.04 13.95
CA CYS A 54 -19.06 14.34 14.65
C CYS A 54 -19.00 13.85 16.11
N PRO A 55 -18.90 14.75 17.12
CA PRO A 55 -18.73 14.32 18.51
C PRO A 55 -19.98 13.64 19.07
N ALA A 56 -21.15 13.88 18.47
CA ALA A 56 -22.41 13.28 18.87
C ALA A 56 -22.78 12.03 18.06
N GLY A 57 -21.93 11.60 17.12
CA GLY A 57 -22.26 10.47 16.23
C GLY A 57 -23.52 10.66 15.38
N ALA A 58 -24.00 11.90 15.23
CA ALA A 58 -25.29 12.23 14.63
C ALA A 58 -25.27 12.23 13.08
N LEU A 59 -24.15 11.93 12.45
CA LEU A 59 -23.98 12.06 11.00
C LEU A 59 -23.61 10.71 10.38
N SER A 60 -24.32 10.34 9.31
CA SER A 60 -23.98 9.21 8.46
C SER A 60 -23.88 9.64 7.00
N HIS A 61 -23.21 8.81 6.19
CA HIS A 61 -22.96 9.11 4.77
C HIS A 61 -23.44 7.94 3.93
N SER A 62 -24.38 8.17 3.00
CA SER A 62 -25.10 7.14 2.26
C SER A 62 -24.21 6.21 1.42
N ARG A 63 -23.01 6.68 1.01
CA ARG A 63 -22.08 5.91 0.20
C ARG A 63 -20.92 5.27 1.00
N LEU A 64 -20.91 5.42 2.34
CA LEU A 64 -19.83 4.97 3.21
C LEU A 64 -20.30 4.14 4.40
N ALA A 65 -21.59 3.88 4.53
CA ALA A 65 -22.20 3.23 5.70
C ALA A 65 -21.56 1.89 6.07
N GLU A 66 -21.07 1.14 5.09
CA GLU A 66 -20.44 -0.17 5.28
C GLU A 66 -18.95 -0.09 5.68
N HIS A 67 -18.35 1.10 5.67
CA HIS A 67 -16.89 1.28 5.85
C HIS A 67 -16.51 1.94 7.17
N PHE A 68 -17.48 2.26 8.02
CA PHE A 68 -17.19 2.86 9.32
C PHE A 68 -17.20 1.79 10.41
N ALA A 69 -16.01 1.38 10.85
CA ALA A 69 -15.84 0.68 12.10
C ALA A 69 -15.33 1.67 13.17
N PRO A 70 -15.94 1.73 14.35
CA PRO A 70 -15.38 2.53 15.45
C PRO A 70 -14.00 2.01 15.82
N LEU A 71 -13.07 2.93 16.06
CA LEU A 71 -11.77 2.57 16.63
C LEU A 71 -11.96 2.28 18.12
N ASP A 72 -11.38 1.18 18.57
CA ASP A 72 -11.34 0.86 19.99
C ASP A 72 -10.22 1.69 20.66
N GLU A 73 -10.62 2.61 21.53
CA GLU A 73 -9.69 3.48 22.28
C GLU A 73 -8.69 2.68 23.13
N ALA A 74 -9.07 1.49 23.60
CA ALA A 74 -8.18 0.61 24.39
C ALA A 74 -7.00 0.09 23.57
N TRP A 75 -7.12 0.08 22.22
CA TRP A 75 -6.07 -0.36 21.31
C TRP A 75 -5.31 0.77 20.63
N ARG A 76 -5.47 1.99 21.09
CA ARG A 76 -4.55 3.06 20.68
C ARG A 76 -3.14 2.69 21.12
N GLY A 77 -2.23 2.54 20.16
CA GLY A 77 -0.83 2.24 20.43
C GLY A 77 -0.23 3.29 21.38
N ASP A 78 0.46 2.84 22.42
CA ASP A 78 1.26 3.75 23.21
C ASP A 78 2.46 4.27 22.39
N VAL A 79 2.97 5.44 22.77
CA VAL A 79 4.09 6.10 22.06
C VAL A 79 5.31 5.18 22.01
N HIS A 80 5.62 4.46 23.09
CA HIS A 80 6.79 3.59 23.18
C HIS A 80 6.67 2.41 22.20
N GLY A 81 5.53 1.72 22.16
CA GLY A 81 5.28 0.60 21.25
C GLY A 81 5.40 1.00 19.78
N VAL A 82 4.80 2.13 19.39
CA VAL A 82 4.89 2.66 18.03
C VAL A 82 6.33 3.02 17.67
N GLU A 83 7.06 3.70 18.56
CA GLU A 83 8.47 4.04 18.33
C GLU A 83 9.36 2.79 18.18
N GLN A 84 9.17 1.78 19.04
CA GLN A 84 9.94 0.52 18.95
C GLN A 84 9.68 -0.20 17.64
N MET A 85 8.44 -0.25 17.17
CA MET A 85 8.09 -0.84 15.89
C MET A 85 8.81 -0.12 14.74
N ILE A 86 8.77 1.20 14.70
CA ILE A 86 9.41 2.01 13.65
C ILE A 86 10.94 1.89 13.72
N LYS A 87 11.53 2.06 14.92
CA LYS A 87 12.98 2.01 15.15
C LYS A 87 13.56 0.61 14.96
N GLY A 88 12.79 -0.43 15.29
CA GLY A 88 13.17 -1.83 15.22
C GLY A 88 13.10 -2.43 13.80
N ARG A 89 12.31 -1.83 12.90
CA ARG A 89 12.16 -2.32 11.52
C ARG A 89 13.52 -2.45 10.81
N ARG A 90 13.75 -3.59 10.21
CA ARG A 90 14.95 -3.87 9.37
C ARG A 90 14.52 -4.51 8.06
N SER A 91 15.37 -4.35 7.04
CA SER A 91 15.23 -5.09 5.79
C SER A 91 15.66 -6.53 6.00
N ILE A 92 14.69 -7.43 6.04
CA ILE A 92 14.92 -8.88 6.21
C ILE A 92 15.32 -9.49 4.87
N ARG A 93 16.43 -10.21 4.84
CA ARG A 93 17.03 -10.80 3.64
C ARG A 93 17.30 -12.29 3.75
N LYS A 94 16.88 -12.93 4.85
CA LYS A 94 16.89 -14.38 5.05
C LYS A 94 15.50 -14.78 5.53
N TYR A 95 14.87 -15.69 4.82
CA TYR A 95 13.50 -16.13 5.07
C TYR A 95 13.44 -17.62 5.35
N GLN A 96 12.49 -18.01 6.20
CA GLN A 96 12.10 -19.42 6.34
C GLN A 96 11.44 -19.89 5.05
N GLN A 97 11.70 -21.15 4.66
CA GLN A 97 11.10 -21.74 3.47
C GLN A 97 9.70 -22.30 3.78
N ARG A 98 8.82 -21.45 4.31
CA ARG A 98 7.42 -21.76 4.54
C ARG A 98 6.52 -20.63 4.04
N GLN A 99 5.35 -21.02 3.57
CA GLN A 99 4.36 -20.06 3.14
C GLN A 99 3.77 -19.30 4.35
N VAL A 100 3.37 -18.06 4.11
CA VAL A 100 2.54 -17.28 5.01
C VAL A 100 1.07 -17.54 4.66
N ASP A 101 0.23 -17.74 5.65
CA ASP A 101 -1.19 -17.95 5.42
C ASP A 101 -1.80 -16.76 4.66
N ARG A 102 -2.65 -17.06 3.68
CA ARG A 102 -3.31 -16.02 2.86
C ARG A 102 -4.09 -15.03 3.71
N SER A 103 -4.72 -15.49 4.79
CA SER A 103 -5.44 -14.63 5.74
C SER A 103 -4.53 -13.60 6.40
N VAL A 104 -3.28 -13.97 6.74
CA VAL A 104 -2.29 -13.07 7.33
C VAL A 104 -1.83 -12.02 6.30
N LEU A 105 -1.53 -12.44 5.07
CA LEU A 105 -1.19 -11.49 4.00
C LEU A 105 -2.36 -10.55 3.71
N THR A 106 -3.60 -11.05 3.71
CA THR A 106 -4.80 -10.22 3.55
C THR A 106 -4.92 -9.21 4.67
N ALA A 107 -4.69 -9.60 5.94
CA ALA A 107 -4.73 -8.67 7.08
C ALA A 107 -3.69 -7.55 6.94
N VAL A 108 -2.48 -7.87 6.48
CA VAL A 108 -1.43 -6.86 6.20
C VAL A 108 -1.87 -5.88 5.11
N LEU A 109 -2.47 -6.38 4.03
CA LEU A 109 -2.94 -5.53 2.93
C LEU A 109 -4.18 -4.70 3.31
N GLU A 110 -5.09 -5.27 4.10
CA GLU A 110 -6.23 -4.53 4.66
C GLU A 110 -5.78 -3.38 5.58
N ALA A 111 -4.74 -3.57 6.37
CA ALA A 111 -4.14 -2.47 7.13
C ALA A 111 -3.49 -1.42 6.20
N ALA A 112 -2.81 -1.86 5.15
CA ALA A 112 -2.13 -0.99 4.20
C ALA A 112 -3.09 -0.10 3.37
N ARG A 113 -4.36 -0.53 3.17
CA ARG A 113 -5.36 0.28 2.47
C ARG A 113 -5.72 1.58 3.19
N TYR A 114 -5.41 1.71 4.48
CA TYR A 114 -5.59 2.94 5.24
C TYR A 114 -4.45 3.95 5.05
N ALA A 115 -3.45 3.64 4.23
CA ALA A 115 -2.44 4.63 3.84
C ALA A 115 -3.10 5.84 3.18
N PRO A 116 -2.63 7.07 3.47
CA PRO A 116 -3.23 8.27 2.91
C PRO A 116 -3.01 8.32 1.39
N THR A 117 -4.03 8.79 0.67
CA THR A 117 -3.93 9.04 -0.77
C THR A 117 -4.43 10.44 -1.11
N ALA A 118 -3.85 11.07 -2.11
CA ALA A 118 -4.29 12.38 -2.56
C ALA A 118 -5.78 12.37 -2.93
N MET A 119 -6.56 13.29 -2.39
CA MET A 119 -8.01 13.41 -2.58
C MET A 119 -8.79 12.10 -2.28
N ASN A 120 -8.22 11.21 -1.47
CA ASN A 120 -8.79 9.89 -1.18
C ASN A 120 -9.08 9.06 -2.44
N THR A 121 -8.27 9.19 -3.48
CA THR A 121 -8.47 8.50 -4.76
C THR A 121 -8.21 7.00 -4.71
N GLN A 122 -7.49 6.52 -3.69
CA GLN A 122 -7.21 5.11 -3.43
C GLN A 122 -6.78 4.33 -4.70
N PRO A 123 -5.76 4.80 -5.44
CA PRO A 123 -5.40 4.27 -6.75
C PRO A 123 -4.56 2.99 -6.69
N VAL A 124 -4.23 2.51 -5.49
CA VAL A 124 -3.33 1.38 -5.27
C VAL A 124 -4.02 0.08 -5.62
N LYS A 125 -3.40 -0.69 -6.49
CA LYS A 125 -3.72 -2.09 -6.76
C LYS A 125 -2.61 -2.98 -6.21
N TRP A 126 -2.97 -4.20 -5.82
CA TRP A 126 -2.06 -5.16 -5.24
C TRP A 126 -1.98 -6.42 -6.09
N LEU A 127 -0.76 -6.87 -6.38
CA LEU A 127 -0.47 -8.21 -6.88
C LEU A 127 0.37 -8.94 -5.85
N VAL A 128 -0.15 -10.04 -5.34
CA VAL A 128 0.60 -10.93 -4.45
C VAL A 128 1.09 -12.14 -5.24
N VAL A 129 2.40 -12.20 -5.46
CA VAL A 129 3.06 -13.37 -6.03
C VAL A 129 3.27 -14.37 -4.90
N TYR A 130 2.35 -15.33 -4.80
CA TYR A 130 2.23 -16.21 -3.65
C TYR A 130 3.12 -17.45 -3.73
N GLU A 131 3.27 -18.02 -4.92
CA GLU A 131 4.03 -19.26 -5.11
C GLU A 131 5.52 -18.96 -5.26
N ALA A 132 6.37 -19.64 -4.50
CA ALA A 132 7.82 -19.47 -4.53
C ALA A 132 8.41 -19.70 -5.93
N ALA A 133 7.82 -20.61 -6.73
CA ALA A 133 8.22 -20.84 -8.11
C ALA A 133 7.99 -19.60 -8.99
N GLU A 134 6.88 -18.87 -8.79
CA GLU A 134 6.60 -17.64 -9.52
C GLU A 134 7.51 -16.50 -9.05
N VAL A 135 7.79 -16.41 -7.75
CA VAL A 135 8.80 -15.47 -7.21
C VAL A 135 10.16 -15.71 -7.87
N ARG A 136 10.57 -16.98 -8.01
CA ARG A 136 11.84 -17.34 -8.69
C ARG A 136 11.86 -16.94 -10.16
N LYS A 137 10.73 -17.01 -10.88
CA LYS A 137 10.62 -16.52 -12.28
C LYS A 137 10.87 -15.00 -12.36
N LEU A 138 10.33 -14.23 -11.42
CA LEU A 138 10.59 -12.79 -11.35
C LEU A 138 12.06 -12.48 -11.05
N ALA A 139 12.69 -13.25 -10.18
CA ALA A 139 14.12 -13.14 -9.92
C ALA A 139 14.94 -13.45 -11.19
N ALA A 140 14.59 -14.52 -11.92
CA ALA A 140 15.24 -14.87 -13.19
C ALA A 140 15.12 -13.76 -14.24
N ALA A 141 13.91 -13.21 -14.45
CA ALA A 141 13.69 -12.11 -15.37
C ALA A 141 14.50 -10.86 -14.99
N THR A 142 14.69 -10.64 -13.68
CA THR A 142 15.53 -9.53 -13.18
C THR A 142 17.02 -9.80 -13.48
N ILE A 143 17.48 -11.03 -13.35
CA ILE A 143 18.84 -11.45 -13.71
C ILE A 143 19.08 -11.32 -15.21
N ASP A 144 18.11 -11.66 -16.05
CA ASP A 144 18.23 -11.52 -17.52
C ASP A 144 18.40 -10.03 -17.90
N TRP A 145 17.69 -9.13 -17.25
CA TRP A 145 17.97 -7.71 -17.37
C TRP A 145 19.40 -7.36 -16.95
N MET A 146 19.89 -7.87 -15.82
CA MET A 146 21.25 -7.61 -15.34
C MET A 146 22.31 -8.15 -16.31
N ARG A 147 22.10 -9.31 -16.91
CA ARG A 147 22.99 -9.85 -17.96
C ARG A 147 23.07 -8.91 -19.18
N ALA A 148 21.94 -8.33 -19.60
CA ALA A 148 21.94 -7.34 -20.68
C ALA A 148 22.72 -6.09 -20.28
N VAL A 149 22.60 -5.59 -19.06
CA VAL A 149 23.38 -4.46 -18.53
C VAL A 149 24.87 -4.74 -18.54
N VAL A 150 25.29 -5.95 -18.11
CA VAL A 150 26.70 -6.39 -18.15
C VAL A 150 27.21 -6.47 -19.58
N ALA A 151 26.44 -7.04 -20.50
CA ALA A 151 26.83 -7.18 -21.90
C ALA A 151 27.03 -5.80 -22.59
N GLU A 152 26.30 -4.79 -22.15
CA GLU A 152 26.44 -3.42 -22.63
C GLU A 152 27.57 -2.63 -21.91
N GLY A 153 28.28 -3.23 -20.97
CA GLY A 153 29.31 -2.55 -20.16
C GLY A 153 28.76 -1.43 -19.27
N LYS A 154 27.47 -1.48 -18.91
CA LYS A 154 26.79 -0.47 -18.12
C LYS A 154 26.76 -0.85 -16.63
N LEU A 155 26.37 0.12 -15.81
CA LEU A 155 26.16 -0.05 -14.38
C LEU A 155 24.68 0.13 -14.05
N VAL A 156 24.18 -0.67 -13.10
CA VAL A 156 22.85 -0.47 -12.54
C VAL A 156 22.83 0.83 -11.74
N ALA A 157 21.87 1.71 -12.02
CA ALA A 157 21.75 3.04 -11.44
C ALA A 157 23.04 3.87 -11.53
N GLY A 158 23.88 3.61 -12.55
CA GLY A 158 25.15 4.31 -12.75
C GLY A 158 26.22 4.06 -11.66
N LYS A 159 26.02 3.07 -10.79
CA LYS A 159 26.90 2.82 -9.63
C LYS A 159 27.28 1.36 -9.41
N TYR A 160 26.38 0.41 -9.70
CA TYR A 160 26.56 -0.98 -9.33
C TYR A 160 26.88 -1.84 -10.53
N ASP A 161 28.02 -2.53 -10.48
CA ASP A 161 28.30 -3.64 -11.39
C ASP A 161 27.39 -4.84 -11.01
N PRO A 162 26.49 -5.28 -11.89
CA PRO A 162 25.59 -6.41 -11.59
C PRO A 162 26.26 -7.78 -11.77
N SER A 163 27.49 -7.85 -12.27
CA SER A 163 28.21 -9.11 -12.53
C SER A 163 28.27 -10.03 -11.31
N PRO A 164 28.52 -9.57 -10.08
CA PRO A 164 28.53 -10.44 -8.91
C PRO A 164 27.15 -11.05 -8.60
N LEU A 165 26.04 -10.34 -8.90
CA LEU A 165 24.69 -10.86 -8.71
C LEU A 165 24.35 -11.94 -9.73
N VAL A 166 24.76 -11.74 -10.98
CA VAL A 166 24.63 -12.74 -12.06
C VAL A 166 25.44 -14.01 -11.72
N MET A 167 26.69 -13.85 -11.29
CA MET A 167 27.55 -14.98 -10.88
C MET A 167 26.95 -15.74 -9.70
N ALA A 168 26.42 -15.05 -8.70
CA ALA A 168 25.75 -15.69 -7.56
C ALA A 168 24.54 -16.51 -8.00
N TRP A 169 23.72 -15.96 -8.89
CA TRP A 169 22.56 -16.65 -9.47
C TRP A 169 22.97 -17.91 -10.25
N ASP A 170 23.99 -17.83 -11.09
CA ASP A 170 24.53 -18.97 -11.85
C ASP A 170 25.12 -20.04 -10.93
N GLY A 171 25.64 -19.63 -9.75
CA GLY A 171 26.04 -20.50 -8.66
C GLY A 171 24.88 -21.03 -7.79
N GLY A 172 23.62 -20.75 -8.15
CA GLY A 172 22.42 -21.22 -7.43
C GLY A 172 21.97 -20.34 -6.26
N VAL A 173 22.56 -19.16 -6.06
CA VAL A 173 22.22 -18.25 -4.95
C VAL A 173 21.40 -17.08 -5.44
N ASP A 174 20.15 -16.97 -4.98
CA ASP A 174 19.27 -15.83 -5.27
C ASP A 174 19.58 -14.64 -4.35
N LEU A 175 20.30 -13.66 -4.87
CA LEU A 175 20.55 -12.37 -4.21
C LEU A 175 19.55 -11.28 -4.63
N ILE A 176 18.62 -11.55 -5.56
CA ILE A 176 17.63 -10.61 -6.09
C ILE A 176 16.41 -10.55 -5.17
N LEU A 177 15.71 -11.67 -5.07
CA LEU A 177 14.53 -11.82 -4.21
C LEU A 177 14.79 -12.70 -2.97
N ARG A 178 16.06 -13.12 -2.76
CA ARG A 178 16.50 -13.79 -1.53
C ARG A 178 15.77 -15.10 -1.24
N ALA A 179 15.28 -15.76 -2.29
CA ALA A 179 14.43 -16.93 -2.18
C ALA A 179 13.26 -16.70 -1.18
N CYS A 180 12.73 -15.49 -1.09
CA CYS A 180 11.58 -15.20 -0.23
C CYS A 180 10.36 -15.99 -0.70
N PRO A 181 9.46 -16.40 0.23
CA PRO A 181 8.29 -17.18 -0.15
C PRO A 181 7.28 -16.40 -0.96
N HIS A 182 7.18 -15.09 -0.75
CA HIS A 182 6.19 -14.23 -1.41
C HIS A 182 6.75 -12.85 -1.75
N VAL A 183 6.15 -12.23 -2.78
CA VAL A 183 6.38 -10.83 -3.13
C VAL A 183 5.03 -10.12 -3.23
N ILE A 184 4.93 -8.95 -2.60
CA ILE A 184 3.78 -8.04 -2.71
C ILE A 184 4.19 -6.89 -3.62
N ILE A 185 3.44 -6.67 -4.69
CA ILE A 185 3.66 -5.60 -5.65
C ILE A 185 2.53 -4.59 -5.53
N ALA A 186 2.88 -3.31 -5.32
CA ALA A 186 1.94 -2.20 -5.41
C ALA A 186 2.07 -1.56 -6.79
N TYR A 187 0.95 -1.42 -7.48
CA TYR A 187 0.90 -0.91 -8.83
C TYR A 187 -0.33 -0.01 -9.04
N GLY A 188 -0.33 0.73 -10.10
CA GLY A 188 -1.43 1.61 -10.47
C GLY A 188 -1.36 2.03 -11.91
N ARG A 189 -2.35 2.80 -12.36
CA ARG A 189 -2.37 3.29 -13.75
C ARG A 189 -1.19 4.23 -14.01
N GLN A 190 -0.55 4.05 -15.16
CA GLN A 190 0.58 4.88 -15.59
C GLN A 190 0.19 6.35 -15.81
N ASP A 191 -1.05 6.60 -16.23
CA ASP A 191 -1.58 7.95 -16.46
C ASP A 191 -2.07 8.67 -15.18
N ASN A 192 -2.04 8.00 -14.03
CA ASN A 192 -2.41 8.61 -12.76
C ASN A 192 -1.17 9.14 -12.01
N PRO A 193 -0.94 10.46 -11.97
CA PRO A 193 0.25 11.04 -11.33
C PRO A 193 0.31 10.82 -9.82
N MET A 194 -0.83 10.48 -9.17
CA MET A 194 -0.89 10.24 -7.73
C MET A 194 -0.58 8.77 -7.37
N ALA A 195 -0.56 7.85 -8.34
CA ALA A 195 -0.42 6.42 -8.07
C ALA A 195 0.92 6.08 -7.42
N ALA A 196 2.02 6.66 -7.88
CA ALA A 196 3.36 6.38 -7.35
C ALA A 196 3.45 6.69 -5.85
N GLY A 197 3.08 7.92 -5.45
CA GLY A 197 3.11 8.33 -4.04
C GLY A 197 2.19 7.49 -3.16
N ALA A 198 0.98 7.18 -3.65
CA ALA A 198 0.03 6.33 -2.95
C ALA A 198 0.56 4.90 -2.75
N CYS A 199 1.18 4.29 -3.77
CA CYS A 199 1.78 2.96 -3.69
C CYS A 199 2.94 2.91 -2.70
N ILE A 200 3.82 3.93 -2.67
CA ILE A 200 4.92 4.01 -1.70
C ILE A 200 4.39 4.13 -0.27
N ALA A 201 3.40 5.00 -0.03
CA ALA A 201 2.76 5.12 1.28
C ALA A 201 2.12 3.79 1.73
N ALA A 202 1.40 3.13 0.83
CA ALA A 202 0.75 1.85 1.11
C ALA A 202 1.76 0.72 1.38
N LEU A 203 2.86 0.62 0.62
CA LEU A 203 3.95 -0.35 0.87
C LEU A 203 4.63 -0.10 2.22
N THR A 204 4.90 1.16 2.58
CA THR A 204 5.48 1.51 3.89
C THR A 204 4.52 1.11 5.02
N THR A 205 3.22 1.33 4.84
CA THR A 205 2.21 0.91 5.82
C THR A 205 2.14 -0.62 5.91
N ALA A 206 2.19 -1.34 4.77
CA ALA A 206 2.24 -2.81 4.74
C ALA A 206 3.48 -3.36 5.46
N GLU A 207 4.63 -2.71 5.29
CA GLU A 207 5.89 -3.07 5.96
C GLU A 207 5.76 -3.01 7.49
N LEU A 208 5.14 -1.94 8.01
CA LEU A 208 4.87 -1.80 9.44
C LEU A 208 3.79 -2.77 9.92
N ALA A 209 2.71 -2.95 9.14
CA ALA A 209 1.63 -3.87 9.45
C ALA A 209 2.07 -5.35 9.47
N ALA A 210 3.14 -5.71 8.76
CA ALA A 210 3.68 -7.06 8.75
C ALA A 210 4.34 -7.45 10.10
N ILE A 211 4.90 -6.49 10.84
CA ILE A 211 5.69 -6.73 12.05
C ILE A 211 4.89 -7.45 13.14
N PRO A 212 3.66 -7.02 13.53
CA PRO A 212 2.88 -7.69 14.55
C PRO A 212 2.50 -9.14 14.20
N HIS A 213 2.53 -9.49 12.90
CA HIS A 213 2.30 -10.86 12.42
C HIS A 213 3.56 -11.71 12.41
N GLY A 214 4.70 -11.21 12.94
CA GLY A 214 5.98 -11.89 12.94
C GLY A 214 6.62 -12.00 11.55
N LEU A 215 6.17 -11.18 10.60
CA LEU A 215 6.69 -11.15 9.23
C LEU A 215 7.80 -10.13 9.09
N GLY A 216 8.78 -10.48 8.27
CA GLY A 216 9.83 -9.58 7.82
C GLY A 216 9.66 -9.19 6.37
N THR A 217 10.05 -7.98 6.04
CA THR A 217 9.96 -7.43 4.70
C THR A 217 11.31 -6.88 4.24
N CYS A 218 11.47 -6.79 2.92
CA CYS A 218 12.55 -6.03 2.29
C CYS A 218 12.08 -5.50 0.92
N TRP A 219 12.40 -4.27 0.61
CA TRP A 219 12.10 -3.68 -0.70
C TRP A 219 12.81 -4.44 -1.83
N ALA A 220 12.05 -4.84 -2.84
CA ALA A 220 12.54 -5.55 -4.02
C ALA A 220 13.01 -4.56 -5.10
N GLY A 221 14.00 -3.72 -4.77
CA GLY A 221 14.43 -2.61 -5.61
C GLY A 221 14.95 -3.03 -6.99
N PHE A 222 15.68 -4.15 -7.09
CA PHE A 222 16.17 -4.66 -8.38
C PHE A 222 15.03 -5.12 -9.28
N LEU A 223 14.01 -5.80 -8.73
CA LEU A 223 12.82 -6.17 -9.49
C LEU A 223 12.10 -4.92 -10.00
N HIS A 224 11.95 -3.90 -9.17
CA HIS A 224 11.32 -2.64 -9.58
C HIS A 224 12.11 -1.96 -10.71
N MET A 225 13.42 -1.89 -10.62
CA MET A 225 14.25 -1.32 -11.69
C MET A 225 14.16 -2.13 -12.98
N ALA A 226 14.20 -3.46 -12.90
CA ALA A 226 14.01 -4.32 -14.05
C ALA A 226 12.66 -4.10 -14.73
N ALA A 227 11.57 -4.01 -13.95
CA ALA A 227 10.23 -3.72 -14.46
C ALA A 227 10.13 -2.37 -15.18
N MET A 228 10.89 -1.37 -14.73
CA MET A 228 10.93 -0.05 -15.37
C MET A 228 11.75 -0.03 -16.66
N LEU A 229 12.86 -0.76 -16.70
CA LEU A 229 13.91 -0.59 -17.72
C LEU A 229 13.96 -1.74 -18.74
N HIS A 230 13.31 -2.87 -18.47
CA HIS A 230 13.39 -4.07 -19.28
C HIS A 230 12.00 -4.63 -19.58
N PRO A 231 11.48 -4.48 -20.82
CA PRO A 231 10.15 -4.94 -21.18
C PRO A 231 9.86 -6.40 -20.82
N PRO A 232 10.77 -7.38 -21.05
CA PRO A 232 10.51 -8.77 -20.68
C PRO A 232 10.29 -8.96 -19.16
N ALA A 233 11.01 -8.20 -18.30
CA ALA A 233 10.78 -8.26 -16.86
C ALA A 233 9.43 -7.67 -16.45
N ARG A 234 8.98 -6.63 -17.15
CA ARG A 234 7.64 -6.05 -16.96
C ARG A 234 6.54 -7.03 -17.35
N GLU A 235 6.70 -7.68 -18.50
CA GLU A 235 5.76 -8.69 -19.01
C GLU A 235 5.66 -9.89 -18.07
N ALA A 236 6.78 -10.33 -17.49
CA ALA A 236 6.83 -11.43 -16.53
C ALA A 236 6.01 -11.17 -15.24
N ILE A 237 5.79 -9.90 -14.87
CA ILE A 237 4.96 -9.53 -13.71
C ILE A 237 3.47 -9.70 -14.02
N GLY A 238 3.04 -9.48 -15.27
CA GLY A 238 1.66 -9.70 -15.73
C GLY A 238 0.65 -8.72 -15.13
N LEU A 239 0.99 -7.42 -15.09
CA LEU A 239 0.06 -6.38 -14.61
C LEU A 239 -1.03 -6.09 -15.64
N ASP A 240 -2.14 -5.53 -15.16
CA ASP A 240 -3.23 -5.04 -16.01
C ASP A 240 -2.72 -4.02 -17.06
N ASP A 241 -3.38 -3.96 -18.22
CA ASP A 241 -3.07 -3.01 -19.27
C ASP A 241 -3.10 -1.56 -18.78
N GLY A 242 -2.08 -0.79 -19.20
CA GLY A 242 -1.91 0.61 -18.81
C GLY A 242 -1.55 0.83 -17.33
N CYS A 243 -1.20 -0.24 -16.61
CA CYS A 243 -0.68 -0.17 -15.26
C CYS A 243 0.84 -0.38 -15.21
N VAL A 244 1.46 0.22 -14.22
CA VAL A 244 2.90 0.07 -13.94
C VAL A 244 3.13 -0.20 -12.46
N MET A 245 4.17 -0.95 -12.18
CA MET A 245 4.64 -1.21 -10.83
C MET A 245 5.29 0.05 -10.25
N HIS A 246 4.93 0.40 -9.01
CA HIS A 246 5.53 1.51 -8.28
C HIS A 246 6.40 1.06 -7.11
N GLY A 247 6.41 -0.21 -6.79
CA GLY A 247 7.28 -0.82 -5.79
C GLY A 247 6.85 -2.23 -5.43
N ALA A 248 7.72 -2.94 -4.73
CA ALA A 248 7.42 -4.27 -4.20
C ALA A 248 8.17 -4.55 -2.90
N LEU A 249 7.60 -5.44 -2.11
CA LEU A 249 8.18 -6.01 -0.90
C LEU A 249 8.34 -7.52 -1.05
N MET A 250 9.52 -8.03 -0.79
CA MET A 250 9.73 -9.41 -0.35
C MET A 250 9.09 -9.56 1.02
N ILE A 251 8.38 -10.64 1.29
CA ILE A 251 7.70 -10.87 2.57
C ILE A 251 7.71 -12.35 2.94
N GLY A 252 7.92 -12.62 4.23
CA GLY A 252 7.93 -13.97 4.79
C GLY A 252 8.36 -13.95 6.24
N TYR A 253 8.41 -15.12 6.87
CA TYR A 253 8.95 -15.24 8.24
C TYR A 253 10.47 -15.11 8.21
N PRO A 254 11.08 -14.26 9.05
CA PRO A 254 12.54 -14.20 9.17
C PRO A 254 13.14 -15.54 9.57
N ALA A 255 14.26 -15.91 8.96
CA ALA A 255 15.00 -17.14 9.36
C ALA A 255 15.81 -16.92 10.64
N GLU A 256 16.23 -15.67 10.89
CA GLU A 256 16.99 -15.24 12.07
C GLU A 256 16.30 -13.99 12.64
N GLN A 257 16.21 -13.91 13.95
CA GLN A 257 15.70 -12.73 14.68
C GLN A 257 16.85 -11.78 15.03
#